data_18c96e0a84c2533556fb2a0c398b8b0d
#
_entry.id   18c96e0a84c2533556fb2a0c398b8b0d
#
_cell.length_a   1.000
_cell.length_b   1.000
_cell.length_c   1.000
_cell.angle_alpha   90.00
_cell.angle_beta   90.00
_cell.angle_gamma   90.00
#
_symmetry.space_group_name_H-M   'P 1'
#
loop_
_entity.id
_entity.type
_entity.pdbx_description
1 polymer ?
#
loop_
_entity_poly.entity_id
_entity_poly.type
_entity_poly.pdbx_seq_one_letter_code
_entity_poly.pdbx_strand_id
1 'polypeptide(L)'
;MVFLAAALLAVLAPAAPGPAAPTLVDVAALLPDAVLDLRYATPRNVTGRALYPEGARCLLRPDVALRLARAAEHLRAQGYRLRLWDCYRPPSVQRLLFAAVPRPGYVADPSRGGSHHGRGAAVDLGLAGRDGEELELPTDFDDFGPRARAFARAGVSPGARAHRDALRAAMVAAGFEPSRSEWWHFSAPEAHGAPQIEVPLLPR
;
A
#
# COMPACT_ATOMS: atom_id res chain seq x y z
N MET A 1 58.28 -11.10 46.86
CA MET A 1 57.25 -11.77 46.01
C MET A 1 56.44 -10.69 45.33
N VAL A 2 56.64 -10.47 44.04
CA VAL A 2 55.95 -9.44 43.28
C VAL A 2 54.88 -10.18 42.42
N PHE A 3 53.61 -9.92 42.67
CA PHE A 3 52.51 -10.48 41.85
C PHE A 3 52.31 -9.59 40.62
N LEU A 4 52.64 -10.08 39.42
CA LEU A 4 52.21 -9.47 38.17
C LEU A 4 50.73 -9.84 37.92
N ALA A 5 49.86 -8.84 37.92
CA ALA A 5 48.48 -9.00 37.44
C ALA A 5 48.45 -8.84 35.93
N ALA A 6 48.13 -9.92 35.20
CA ALA A 6 47.92 -9.90 33.76
C ALA A 6 46.48 -9.35 33.51
N ALA A 7 46.39 -8.18 32.91
CA ALA A 7 45.10 -7.63 32.44
C ALA A 7 44.71 -8.31 31.12
N LEU A 8 43.62 -9.08 31.12
CA LEU A 8 43.02 -9.66 29.93
C LEU A 8 42.22 -8.56 29.20
N LEU A 9 42.73 -8.07 28.08
CA LEU A 9 41.98 -7.23 27.18
C LEU A 9 40.96 -8.11 26.38
N ALA A 10 39.71 -8.02 26.72
CA ALA A 10 38.65 -8.62 25.89
C ALA A 10 38.46 -7.77 24.63
N VAL A 11 38.83 -8.32 23.48
CA VAL A 11 38.57 -7.75 22.16
C VAL A 11 37.09 -7.99 21.88
N LEU A 12 36.26 -6.95 21.95
CA LEU A 12 34.86 -7.02 21.45
C LEU A 12 34.88 -7.20 19.94
N ALA A 13 34.43 -8.36 19.47
CA ALA A 13 34.16 -8.58 18.05
C ALA A 13 33.06 -7.61 17.57
N PRO A 14 33.17 -7.02 16.36
CA PRO A 14 32.11 -6.17 15.81
C PRO A 14 30.84 -7.00 15.67
N ALA A 15 29.69 -6.43 16.10
CA ALA A 15 28.40 -7.04 15.95
C ALA A 15 28.13 -7.31 14.46
N ALA A 16 27.62 -8.50 14.13
CA ALA A 16 27.21 -8.81 12.77
C ALA A 16 26.19 -7.78 12.28
N PRO A 17 26.27 -7.32 11.01
CA PRO A 17 25.27 -6.40 10.48
C PRO A 17 23.89 -7.05 10.60
N GLY A 18 22.94 -6.31 11.17
CA GLY A 18 21.55 -6.76 11.26
C GLY A 18 20.98 -7.02 9.85
N PRO A 19 19.88 -7.78 9.73
CA PRO A 19 19.28 -8.06 8.44
C PRO A 19 19.00 -6.73 7.71
N ALA A 20 19.44 -6.66 6.44
CA ALA A 20 19.24 -5.48 5.60
C ALA A 20 17.75 -5.13 5.56
N ALA A 21 17.42 -3.86 5.67
CA ALA A 21 16.02 -3.41 5.54
C ALA A 21 15.46 -3.90 4.19
N PRO A 22 14.23 -4.43 4.15
CA PRO A 22 13.67 -4.93 2.91
C PRO A 22 13.62 -3.82 1.87
N THR A 23 14.14 -4.11 0.68
CA THR A 23 14.15 -3.17 -0.44
C THR A 23 12.73 -2.95 -0.93
N LEU A 24 12.29 -1.70 -1.07
CA LEU A 24 11.09 -1.32 -1.79
C LEU A 24 11.46 -0.78 -3.16
N VAL A 25 10.64 -1.06 -4.17
CA VAL A 25 10.80 -0.56 -5.53
C VAL A 25 9.72 0.46 -5.85
N ASP A 26 10.07 1.45 -6.68
CA ASP A 26 9.12 2.43 -7.18
C ASP A 26 8.28 1.81 -8.30
N VAL A 27 6.97 1.78 -8.09
CA VAL A 27 6.02 1.20 -9.03
C VAL A 27 5.98 1.97 -10.36
N ALA A 28 6.25 3.28 -10.34
CA ALA A 28 6.27 4.11 -11.56
C ALA A 28 7.28 3.61 -12.60
N ALA A 29 8.40 3.00 -12.16
CA ALA A 29 9.40 2.44 -13.05
C ALA A 29 8.91 1.15 -13.76
N LEU A 30 7.99 0.40 -13.14
CA LEU A 30 7.43 -0.85 -13.68
C LEU A 30 6.14 -0.63 -14.46
N LEU A 31 5.37 0.39 -14.09
CA LEU A 31 4.05 0.71 -14.62
C LEU A 31 3.99 2.17 -15.08
N PRO A 32 4.70 2.53 -16.17
CA PRO A 32 4.78 3.93 -16.63
C PRO A 32 3.44 4.49 -17.13
N ASP A 33 2.48 3.63 -17.42
CA ASP A 33 1.13 3.99 -17.84
C ASP A 33 0.11 4.05 -16.68
N ALA A 34 0.50 3.68 -15.46
CA ALA A 34 -0.38 3.81 -14.30
C ALA A 34 -0.58 5.30 -13.93
N VAL A 35 -1.80 5.64 -13.54
CA VAL A 35 -2.13 6.97 -13.03
C VAL A 35 -1.76 7.02 -11.54
N LEU A 36 -0.72 7.78 -11.20
CA LEU A 36 -0.32 8.01 -9.81
C LEU A 36 -1.17 9.15 -9.23
N ASP A 37 -2.14 8.81 -8.38
CA ASP A 37 -3.05 9.74 -7.70
C ASP A 37 -2.97 9.50 -6.18
N LEU A 38 -1.75 9.61 -5.62
CA LEU A 38 -1.49 9.30 -4.22
C LEU A 38 -2.30 10.22 -3.29
N ARG A 39 -3.42 9.72 -2.79
CA ARG A 39 -4.43 10.49 -2.07
C ARG A 39 -3.93 11.08 -0.76
N TYR A 40 -3.04 10.37 -0.06
CA TYR A 40 -2.42 10.93 1.15
C TYR A 40 -1.36 11.99 0.89
N ALA A 41 -0.95 12.22 -0.36
CA ALA A 41 -0.14 13.39 -0.75
C ALA A 41 -0.98 14.67 -0.99
N THR A 42 -2.30 14.57 -0.89
CA THR A 42 -3.25 15.68 -1.12
C THR A 42 -4.30 15.72 -0.01
N PRO A 43 -5.13 16.78 0.10
CA PRO A 43 -6.28 16.81 1.00
C PRO A 43 -7.44 15.87 0.60
N ARG A 44 -7.40 15.22 -0.57
CA ARG A 44 -8.46 14.32 -1.08
C ARG A 44 -8.42 12.95 -0.42
N ASN A 45 -8.48 12.90 0.91
CA ASN A 45 -8.52 11.70 1.73
C ASN A 45 -9.38 11.95 2.98
N VAL A 46 -9.63 10.92 3.79
CA VAL A 46 -10.50 10.98 4.96
C VAL A 46 -10.08 12.01 6.02
N THR A 47 -8.81 12.41 6.05
CA THR A 47 -8.31 13.39 7.03
C THR A 47 -8.47 14.83 6.58
N GLY A 48 -8.77 15.07 5.30
CA GLY A 48 -8.88 16.40 4.69
C GLY A 48 -7.55 17.17 4.61
N ARG A 49 -6.41 16.51 4.80
CA ARG A 49 -5.06 17.12 4.73
C ARG A 49 -4.04 16.15 4.14
N ALA A 50 -2.95 16.68 3.59
CA ALA A 50 -1.83 15.86 3.14
C ALA A 50 -1.10 15.24 4.36
N LEU A 51 -0.86 13.93 4.27
CA LEU A 51 -0.07 13.15 5.24
C LEU A 51 1.28 12.73 4.66
N TYR A 52 1.40 12.66 3.34
CA TYR A 52 2.63 12.39 2.62
C TYR A 52 3.31 13.70 2.20
N PRO A 53 4.64 13.69 2.05
CA PRO A 53 5.34 14.81 1.44
C PRO A 53 4.97 14.97 -0.03
N GLU A 54 5.14 16.17 -0.56
CA GLU A 54 5.08 16.39 -2.00
C GLU A 54 6.13 15.53 -2.73
N GLY A 55 5.77 14.96 -3.87
CA GLY A 55 6.64 14.03 -4.62
C GLY A 55 6.79 12.64 -3.99
N ALA A 56 5.91 12.26 -3.04
CA ALA A 56 5.87 10.90 -2.50
C ALA A 56 5.76 9.86 -3.62
N ARG A 57 6.45 8.73 -3.46
CA ARG A 57 6.49 7.64 -4.42
C ARG A 57 5.57 6.49 -4.00
N CYS A 58 5.01 5.80 -4.99
CA CYS A 58 4.32 4.53 -4.78
C CYS A 58 5.37 3.41 -4.68
N LEU A 59 5.69 3.00 -3.48
CA LEU A 59 6.70 1.99 -3.19
C LEU A 59 6.03 0.67 -2.79
N LEU A 60 6.52 -0.45 -3.31
CA LEU A 60 6.10 -1.80 -2.93
C LEU A 60 7.31 -2.73 -2.78
N ARG A 61 7.13 -3.88 -2.13
CA ARG A 61 8.08 -4.99 -2.23
C ARG A 61 8.24 -5.42 -3.69
N PRO A 62 9.43 -5.88 -4.13
CA PRO A 62 9.66 -6.26 -5.53
C PRO A 62 8.68 -7.31 -6.05
N ASP A 63 8.41 -8.34 -5.27
CA ASP A 63 7.48 -9.43 -5.59
C ASP A 63 6.02 -8.95 -5.68
N VAL A 64 5.62 -8.03 -4.79
CA VAL A 64 4.29 -7.38 -4.80
C VAL A 64 4.15 -6.46 -6.02
N ALA A 65 5.18 -5.70 -6.36
CA ALA A 65 5.19 -4.84 -7.55
C ALA A 65 5.09 -5.65 -8.86
N LEU A 66 5.80 -6.79 -8.96
CA LEU A 66 5.69 -7.71 -10.08
C LEU A 66 4.30 -8.34 -10.18
N ARG A 67 3.67 -8.65 -9.05
CA ARG A 67 2.29 -9.12 -8.98
C ARG A 67 1.32 -8.05 -9.50
N LEU A 68 1.51 -6.80 -9.09
CA LEU A 68 0.72 -5.66 -9.57
C LEU A 68 0.89 -5.43 -11.07
N ALA A 69 2.09 -5.61 -11.61
CA ALA A 69 2.36 -5.50 -13.04
C ALA A 69 1.56 -6.53 -13.86
N ARG A 70 1.42 -7.77 -13.38
CA ARG A 70 0.56 -8.78 -14.04
C ARG A 70 -0.92 -8.37 -14.03
N ALA A 71 -1.42 -7.81 -12.93
CA ALA A 71 -2.79 -7.29 -12.88
C ALA A 71 -3.00 -6.14 -13.88
N ALA A 72 -2.04 -5.22 -13.97
CA ALA A 72 -2.07 -4.10 -14.91
C ALA A 72 -2.08 -4.58 -16.36
N GLU A 73 -1.27 -5.58 -16.72
CA GLU A 73 -1.25 -6.17 -18.06
C GLU A 73 -2.62 -6.76 -18.44
N HIS A 74 -3.23 -7.51 -17.54
CA HIS A 74 -4.56 -8.07 -17.74
C HIS A 74 -5.65 -6.99 -17.95
N LEU A 75 -5.58 -5.90 -17.19
CA LEU A 75 -6.51 -4.77 -17.32
C LEU A 75 -6.27 -3.93 -18.57
N ARG A 76 -5.01 -3.77 -18.97
CA ARG A 76 -4.65 -3.06 -20.21
C ARG A 76 -5.25 -3.74 -21.44
N ALA A 77 -5.29 -5.06 -21.48
CA ALA A 77 -5.94 -5.82 -22.56
C ALA A 77 -7.45 -5.54 -22.64
N GLN A 78 -8.08 -5.09 -21.56
CA GLN A 78 -9.48 -4.70 -21.50
C GLN A 78 -9.71 -3.18 -21.71
N GLY A 79 -8.64 -2.41 -21.95
CA GLY A 79 -8.71 -0.96 -22.17
C GLY A 79 -8.68 -0.13 -20.88
N TYR A 80 -8.23 -0.70 -19.75
CA TYR A 80 -8.10 0.00 -18.48
C TYR A 80 -6.65 0.24 -18.10
N ARG A 81 -6.41 1.29 -17.29
CA ARG A 81 -5.17 1.53 -16.54
C ARG A 81 -5.44 1.46 -15.04
N LEU A 82 -4.42 1.15 -14.27
CA LEU A 82 -4.48 1.28 -12.82
C LEU A 82 -4.40 2.77 -12.41
N ARG A 83 -5.23 3.17 -11.45
CA ARG A 83 -5.12 4.44 -10.74
C ARG A 83 -4.73 4.13 -9.30
N LEU A 84 -3.50 4.49 -8.90
CA LEU A 84 -2.90 4.12 -7.62
C LEU A 84 -3.13 5.24 -6.60
N TRP A 85 -3.83 4.93 -5.51
CA TRP A 85 -4.18 5.89 -4.45
C TRP A 85 -3.28 5.77 -3.23
N ASP A 86 -2.85 4.54 -2.86
CA ASP A 86 -1.91 4.30 -1.79
C ASP A 86 -1.12 2.99 -2.04
N CYS A 87 0.15 3.02 -1.62
CA CYS A 87 1.06 1.89 -1.76
C CYS A 87 1.70 1.60 -0.39
N TYR A 88 3.01 1.63 -0.25
CA TYR A 88 3.64 1.60 1.05
C TYR A 88 3.29 2.87 1.83
N ARG A 89 2.77 2.69 3.04
CA ARG A 89 2.45 3.74 4.01
C ARG A 89 3.34 3.58 5.23
N PRO A 90 4.28 4.49 5.51
CA PRO A 90 5.13 4.41 6.70
C PRO A 90 4.31 4.25 7.98
N PRO A 91 4.74 3.42 8.95
CA PRO A 91 4.07 3.30 10.24
C PRO A 91 3.91 4.63 10.99
N SER A 92 4.83 5.59 10.79
CA SER A 92 4.69 6.96 11.30
C SER A 92 3.44 7.65 10.75
N VAL A 93 3.17 7.52 9.45
CA VAL A 93 1.95 8.06 8.82
C VAL A 93 0.70 7.29 9.23
N GLN A 94 0.79 5.96 9.38
CA GLN A 94 -0.32 5.15 9.90
C GLN A 94 -0.76 5.61 11.29
N ARG A 95 0.18 6.01 12.17
CA ARG A 95 -0.14 6.59 13.48
C ARG A 95 -0.91 7.91 13.37
N LEU A 96 -0.51 8.79 12.43
CA LEU A 96 -1.21 10.06 12.19
C LEU A 96 -2.62 9.83 11.65
N LEU A 97 -2.79 8.90 10.70
CA LEU A 97 -4.09 8.52 10.13
C LEU A 97 -5.01 7.96 11.23
N PHE A 98 -4.52 7.00 12.02
CA PHE A 98 -5.31 6.40 13.09
C PHE A 98 -5.69 7.41 14.19
N ALA A 99 -4.79 8.32 14.54
CA ALA A 99 -5.09 9.38 15.50
C ALA A 99 -6.18 10.35 14.99
N ALA A 100 -6.19 10.63 13.68
CA ALA A 100 -7.20 11.49 13.06
C ALA A 100 -8.55 10.78 12.89
N VAL A 101 -8.53 9.49 12.53
CA VAL A 101 -9.73 8.70 12.18
C VAL A 101 -9.61 7.30 12.78
N PRO A 102 -9.85 7.13 14.10
CA PRO A 102 -9.80 5.81 14.75
C PRO A 102 -11.06 5.01 14.41
N ARG A 103 -11.12 4.44 13.19
CA ARG A 103 -12.30 3.75 12.68
C ARG A 103 -12.04 2.24 12.58
N PRO A 104 -12.48 1.42 13.56
CA PRO A 104 -12.30 -0.03 13.55
C PRO A 104 -12.85 -0.68 12.28
N GLY A 105 -12.10 -1.62 11.71
CA GLY A 105 -12.49 -2.35 10.50
C GLY A 105 -12.12 -1.65 9.17
N TYR A 106 -11.66 -0.38 9.25
CA TYR A 106 -11.18 0.40 8.10
C TYR A 106 -9.73 0.88 8.32
N VAL A 107 -9.48 1.60 9.40
CA VAL A 107 -8.12 2.08 9.72
C VAL A 107 -7.47 1.12 10.71
N ALA A 108 -6.38 0.48 10.28
CA ALA A 108 -5.65 -0.48 11.12
C ALA A 108 -5.01 0.21 12.33
N ASP A 109 -5.20 -0.40 13.50
CA ASP A 109 -4.61 0.08 14.76
C ASP A 109 -3.09 -0.21 14.76
N PRO A 110 -2.23 0.82 14.85
CA PRO A 110 -0.78 0.64 14.84
C PRO A 110 -0.26 -0.13 16.06
N SER A 111 -1.01 -0.18 17.18
CA SER A 111 -0.65 -0.96 18.37
C SER A 111 -0.95 -2.46 18.23
N ARG A 112 -1.74 -2.85 17.22
CA ARG A 112 -2.15 -4.23 16.95
C ARG A 112 -1.51 -4.83 15.70
N GLY A 113 -0.23 -4.51 15.45
CA GLY A 113 0.52 -5.03 14.30
C GLY A 113 0.49 -4.12 13.07
N GLY A 114 -0.27 -3.03 13.09
CA GLY A 114 -0.29 -2.01 12.04
C GLY A 114 -0.94 -2.48 10.73
N SER A 115 -0.74 -1.69 9.68
CA SER A 115 -1.33 -1.90 8.36
C SER A 115 -0.45 -2.79 7.48
N HIS A 116 -1.06 -3.52 6.53
CA HIS A 116 -0.37 -4.23 5.46
C HIS A 116 0.39 -3.26 4.53
N HIS A 117 -0.09 -2.01 4.37
CA HIS A 117 0.64 -0.95 3.66
C HIS A 117 2.00 -0.66 4.30
N GLY A 118 2.11 -0.65 5.63
CA GLY A 118 3.39 -0.44 6.33
C GLY A 118 4.41 -1.57 6.15
N ARG A 119 3.99 -2.67 5.51
CA ARG A 119 4.84 -3.81 5.13
C ARG A 119 5.27 -3.75 3.67
N GLY A 120 4.80 -2.75 2.90
CA GLY A 120 4.98 -2.66 1.45
C GLY A 120 4.28 -3.78 0.68
N ALA A 121 3.19 -4.32 1.24
CA ALA A 121 2.50 -5.51 0.74
C ALA A 121 0.98 -5.31 0.57
N ALA A 122 0.52 -4.07 0.48
CA ALA A 122 -0.86 -3.73 0.12
C ALA A 122 -0.89 -2.52 -0.80
N VAL A 123 -1.98 -2.39 -1.53
CA VAL A 123 -2.23 -1.28 -2.45
C VAL A 123 -3.71 -0.92 -2.43
N ASP A 124 -3.99 0.40 -2.43
CA ASP A 124 -5.31 0.96 -2.65
C ASP A 124 -5.36 1.56 -4.04
N LEU A 125 -6.34 1.15 -4.85
CA LEU A 125 -6.38 1.53 -6.25
C LEU A 125 -7.78 1.46 -6.85
N GLY A 126 -7.97 2.22 -7.92
CA GLY A 126 -9.11 2.16 -8.81
C GLY A 126 -8.68 1.89 -10.25
N LEU A 127 -9.61 2.10 -11.17
CA LEU A 127 -9.37 2.08 -12.61
C LEU A 127 -9.43 3.48 -13.19
N ALA A 128 -8.66 3.68 -14.24
CA ALA A 128 -8.80 4.76 -15.22
C ALA A 128 -9.04 4.14 -16.60
N GLY A 129 -9.61 4.90 -17.50
CA GLY A 129 -9.76 4.48 -18.88
C GLY A 129 -8.43 4.49 -19.65
N ARG A 130 -8.49 4.17 -20.93
CA ARG A 130 -7.31 3.98 -21.79
C ARG A 130 -6.37 5.20 -21.83
N ASP A 131 -6.93 6.41 -21.78
CA ASP A 131 -6.17 7.66 -21.83
C ASP A 131 -5.95 8.29 -20.45
N GLY A 132 -6.28 7.55 -19.38
CA GLY A 132 -6.10 7.97 -17.99
C GLY A 132 -7.30 8.75 -17.43
N GLU A 133 -8.42 8.83 -18.17
CA GLU A 133 -9.64 9.49 -17.74
C GLU A 133 -10.26 8.82 -16.52
N GLU A 134 -11.02 9.59 -15.74
CA GLU A 134 -11.74 9.07 -14.57
C GLU A 134 -12.91 8.21 -15.01
N LEU A 135 -13.04 7.05 -14.36
CA LEU A 135 -14.17 6.14 -14.53
C LEU A 135 -15.10 6.22 -13.33
N GLU A 136 -16.38 5.93 -13.56
CA GLU A 136 -17.34 5.78 -12.49
C GLU A 136 -16.97 4.59 -11.61
N LEU A 137 -16.79 4.81 -10.31
CA LEU A 137 -16.44 3.81 -9.32
C LEU A 137 -17.47 3.78 -8.18
N PRO A 138 -17.55 2.74 -7.34
CA PRO A 138 -18.57 2.61 -6.29
C PRO A 138 -18.62 3.77 -5.31
N THR A 139 -17.45 4.28 -4.92
CA THR A 139 -17.25 5.43 -4.02
C THR A 139 -15.94 6.11 -4.37
N ASP A 140 -15.71 7.31 -3.84
CA ASP A 140 -14.35 7.87 -3.77
C ASP A 140 -13.50 7.09 -2.75
N PHE A 141 -12.19 7.32 -2.75
CA PHE A 141 -11.24 6.75 -1.80
C PHE A 141 -11.57 7.19 -0.37
N ASP A 142 -11.42 6.30 0.59
CA ASP A 142 -11.74 6.54 2.01
C ASP A 142 -13.21 6.89 2.33
N ASP A 143 -14.16 6.73 1.39
CA ASP A 143 -15.58 6.75 1.71
C ASP A 143 -15.99 5.45 2.39
N PHE A 144 -15.87 5.39 3.70
CA PHE A 144 -16.15 4.22 4.52
C PHE A 144 -17.66 3.97 4.74
N GLY A 145 -18.48 4.27 3.73
CA GLY A 145 -19.91 4.00 3.73
C GLY A 145 -20.27 2.56 3.32
N PRO A 146 -21.55 2.20 3.33
CA PRO A 146 -22.00 0.86 2.91
C PRO A 146 -21.61 0.48 1.48
N ARG A 147 -21.48 1.48 0.57
CA ARG A 147 -21.08 1.30 -0.83
C ARG A 147 -19.58 0.95 -0.98
N ALA A 148 -18.76 1.23 0.03
CA ALA A 148 -17.33 0.87 0.04
C ALA A 148 -17.10 -0.64 0.09
N ARG A 149 -18.08 -1.42 0.57
CA ARG A 149 -17.92 -2.87 0.67
C ARG A 149 -17.67 -3.51 -0.68
N ALA A 150 -16.75 -4.47 -0.74
CA ALA A 150 -16.29 -5.12 -1.97
C ALA A 150 -17.40 -5.70 -2.86
N PHE A 151 -18.54 -6.07 -2.28
CA PHE A 151 -19.68 -6.68 -2.98
C PHE A 151 -20.96 -5.83 -2.90
N ALA A 152 -20.86 -4.54 -2.55
CA ALA A 152 -22.01 -3.65 -2.49
C ALA A 152 -22.73 -3.59 -3.85
N ARG A 153 -24.07 -3.67 -3.80
CA ARG A 153 -24.95 -3.54 -4.96
C ARG A 153 -25.90 -2.35 -4.81
N ALA A 154 -26.46 -2.18 -3.60
CA ALA A 154 -27.37 -1.08 -3.32
C ALA A 154 -26.65 0.26 -3.42
N GLY A 155 -27.19 1.19 -4.20
CA GLY A 155 -26.63 2.53 -4.40
C GLY A 155 -25.35 2.57 -5.25
N VAL A 156 -24.97 1.47 -5.90
CA VAL A 156 -23.83 1.40 -6.84
C VAL A 156 -24.38 1.13 -8.24
N SER A 157 -24.04 1.97 -9.21
CA SER A 157 -24.50 1.85 -10.59
C SER A 157 -24.01 0.56 -11.26
N PRO A 158 -24.62 0.10 -12.35
CA PRO A 158 -24.12 -1.02 -13.13
C PRO A 158 -22.70 -0.80 -13.67
N GLY A 159 -22.37 0.42 -14.13
CA GLY A 159 -21.04 0.78 -14.63
C GLY A 159 -19.98 0.70 -13.54
N ALA A 160 -20.23 1.34 -12.39
CA ALA A 160 -19.30 1.29 -11.23
C ALA A 160 -19.08 -0.14 -10.72
N ARG A 161 -20.13 -0.99 -10.75
CA ARG A 161 -19.97 -2.41 -10.41
C ARG A 161 -19.10 -3.15 -11.41
N ALA A 162 -19.30 -2.92 -12.71
CA ALA A 162 -18.51 -3.56 -13.76
C ALA A 162 -17.01 -3.19 -13.63
N HIS A 163 -16.68 -1.93 -13.42
CA HIS A 163 -15.31 -1.47 -13.21
C HIS A 163 -14.68 -2.09 -11.95
N ARG A 164 -15.38 -2.06 -10.80
CA ARG A 164 -14.92 -2.72 -9.58
C ARG A 164 -14.67 -4.21 -9.77
N ASP A 165 -15.61 -4.90 -10.43
CA ASP A 165 -15.54 -6.35 -10.59
C ASP A 165 -14.42 -6.75 -11.58
N ALA A 166 -14.16 -5.94 -12.63
CA ALA A 166 -13.01 -6.11 -13.52
C ALA A 166 -11.67 -5.93 -12.76
N LEU A 167 -11.56 -4.85 -11.96
CA LEU A 167 -10.40 -4.62 -11.10
C LEU A 167 -10.16 -5.81 -10.18
N ARG A 168 -11.19 -6.22 -9.43
CA ARG A 168 -11.09 -7.32 -8.48
C ARG A 168 -10.68 -8.63 -9.17
N ALA A 169 -11.25 -8.94 -10.34
CA ALA A 169 -10.91 -10.14 -11.09
C ALA A 169 -9.43 -10.16 -11.48
N ALA A 170 -8.89 -9.06 -11.99
CA ALA A 170 -7.50 -8.94 -12.36
C ALA A 170 -6.55 -9.04 -11.15
N MET A 171 -6.89 -8.37 -10.05
CA MET A 171 -6.09 -8.40 -8.82
C MET A 171 -6.06 -9.81 -8.20
N VAL A 172 -7.20 -10.49 -8.13
CA VAL A 172 -7.29 -11.89 -7.63
C VAL A 172 -6.52 -12.84 -8.55
N ALA A 173 -6.65 -12.71 -9.88
CA ALA A 173 -5.90 -13.51 -10.84
C ALA A 173 -4.37 -13.30 -10.70
N ALA A 174 -3.95 -12.10 -10.32
CA ALA A 174 -2.55 -11.79 -10.01
C ALA A 174 -2.12 -12.27 -8.62
N GLY A 175 -3.03 -12.84 -7.80
CA GLY A 175 -2.76 -13.43 -6.49
C GLY A 175 -2.84 -12.43 -5.34
N PHE A 176 -3.57 -11.32 -5.48
CA PHE A 176 -3.91 -10.45 -4.36
C PHE A 176 -5.17 -10.93 -3.64
N GLU A 177 -5.27 -10.60 -2.37
CA GLU A 177 -6.42 -10.84 -1.50
C GLU A 177 -7.24 -9.55 -1.37
N PRO A 178 -8.52 -9.52 -1.83
CA PRO A 178 -9.37 -8.35 -1.72
C PRO A 178 -9.87 -8.16 -0.28
N SER A 179 -9.94 -6.91 0.20
CA SER A 179 -10.67 -6.56 1.42
C SER A 179 -12.17 -6.79 1.22
N ARG A 180 -12.88 -7.12 2.32
CA ARG A 180 -14.34 -7.20 2.33
C ARG A 180 -15.00 -5.85 2.62
N SER A 181 -14.34 -4.99 3.36
CA SER A 181 -14.83 -3.67 3.78
C SER A 181 -14.58 -2.57 2.76
N GLU A 182 -13.54 -2.72 1.92
CA GLU A 182 -13.04 -1.68 1.01
C GLU A 182 -12.79 -2.27 -0.37
N TRP A 183 -13.57 -1.86 -1.36
CA TRP A 183 -13.49 -2.41 -2.71
C TRP A 183 -12.16 -2.08 -3.42
N TRP A 184 -11.47 -1.04 -2.97
CA TRP A 184 -10.18 -0.58 -3.53
C TRP A 184 -8.96 -1.23 -2.90
N HIS A 185 -9.09 -1.87 -1.71
CA HIS A 185 -7.96 -2.39 -0.94
C HIS A 185 -7.63 -3.85 -1.29
N PHE A 186 -6.35 -4.09 -1.60
CA PHE A 186 -5.83 -5.41 -1.91
C PHE A 186 -4.52 -5.65 -1.18
N SER A 187 -4.41 -6.78 -0.50
CA SER A 187 -3.19 -7.23 0.18
C SER A 187 -2.54 -8.36 -0.60
N ALA A 188 -1.21 -8.38 -0.67
CA ALA A 188 -0.49 -9.54 -1.15
C ALA A 188 -0.31 -10.56 -0.02
N PRO A 189 -0.20 -11.88 -0.30
CA PRO A 189 0.01 -12.91 0.71
C PRO A 189 1.23 -12.65 1.62
N GLU A 190 2.24 -12.00 1.10
CA GLU A 190 3.46 -11.59 1.82
C GLU A 190 3.16 -10.66 3.02
N ALA A 191 2.01 -10.00 3.02
CA ALA A 191 1.59 -9.15 4.12
C ALA A 191 1.42 -9.90 5.45
N HIS A 192 1.06 -11.17 5.40
CA HIS A 192 0.77 -11.95 6.62
C HIS A 192 1.99 -12.24 7.49
N GLY A 193 3.20 -12.27 6.94
CA GLY A 193 4.44 -12.58 7.67
C GLY A 193 5.50 -11.49 7.65
N ALA A 194 5.36 -10.49 6.79
CA ALA A 194 6.36 -9.45 6.62
C ALA A 194 6.36 -8.46 7.80
N PRO A 195 7.54 -7.98 8.26
CA PRO A 195 7.62 -6.94 9.27
C PRO A 195 7.16 -5.59 8.72
N GLN A 196 6.77 -4.68 9.63
CA GLN A 196 6.61 -3.26 9.32
C GLN A 196 7.98 -2.67 8.92
N ILE A 197 7.96 -1.75 7.97
CA ILE A 197 9.15 -1.09 7.42
C ILE A 197 9.02 0.40 7.72
N GLU A 198 10.10 1.07 8.10
CA GLU A 198 10.12 2.52 8.26
C GLU A 198 11.20 3.09 7.31
N VAL A 199 10.80 3.47 6.09
CA VAL A 199 11.66 4.10 5.09
C VAL A 199 11.00 5.36 4.54
N PRO A 200 11.78 6.35 4.07
CA PRO A 200 11.22 7.56 3.46
C PRO A 200 10.48 7.29 2.16
N LEU A 201 9.41 8.07 1.91
CA LEU A 201 8.66 8.05 0.63
C LEU A 201 9.35 8.84 -0.49
N LEU A 202 10.29 9.74 -0.14
CA LEU A 202 11.07 10.53 -1.09
C LEU A 202 12.35 9.79 -1.51
N PRO A 203 12.93 10.11 -2.68
CA PRO A 203 14.28 9.70 -3.03
C PRO A 203 15.27 10.21 -1.97
N ARG A 204 16.35 9.44 -1.74
CA ARG A 204 17.51 9.91 -1.00
C ARG A 204 18.35 10.82 -1.87
#